data_989e287c399aae25d869bb5829ba40bb
#
_entry.id   989e287c399aae25d869bb5829ba40bb
#
_cell.length_a   1.000
_cell.length_b   1.000
_cell.length_c   1.000
_cell.angle_alpha   90.00
_cell.angle_beta   90.00
_cell.angle_gamma   90.00
#
_symmetry.space_group_name_H-M   'P 1'
#
loop_
_entity.id
_entity.type
_entity.pdbx_description
1 polymer ?
#
loop_
_entity_poly.entity_id
_entity_poly.type
_entity_poly.pdbx_seq_one_letter_code
_entity_poly.pdbx_strand_id
1 'polypeptide(L)'
;WQLAIGSVVSGSGLLGAGWLLPAHLDWRPADNTAGAAKAAWAAINRELDELVDLMEDDRARYTAESIEQADGIPSYFMHLLGIDSAGKPFTEQLIRCALAIGNLAHMHYKGQFRRVRPSTLCPGLVPPFGPPRHPAFPSGHAFLGHFIALLLLEIKGVADRYGIGLLPDGTKLG
;
A
#
# COMPACT_ATOMS: atom_id res chain seq x y z
N TRP A 1 -9.53 -1.47 2.49
CA TRP A 1 -8.33 -1.23 1.65
C TRP A 1 -8.51 -0.12 0.60
N GLN A 2 -9.72 0.34 0.34
CA GLN A 2 -10.00 1.39 -0.67
C GLN A 2 -9.83 2.84 -0.17
N LEU A 3 -9.52 3.10 1.08
CA LEU A 3 -9.71 4.43 1.68
C LEU A 3 -8.49 5.36 1.69
N ALA A 4 -7.31 4.93 1.30
CA ALA A 4 -6.11 5.77 1.50
C ALA A 4 -5.48 6.36 0.24
N ILE A 5 -5.96 6.10 -0.96
CA ILE A 5 -5.21 6.41 -2.18
C ILE A 5 -5.84 7.49 -3.06
N GLY A 6 -7.14 7.75 -2.92
CA GLY A 6 -7.85 8.72 -3.75
C GLY A 6 -7.41 10.18 -3.60
N SER A 7 -6.62 10.53 -2.58
CA SER A 7 -6.21 11.92 -2.33
C SER A 7 -4.74 12.23 -2.59
N VAL A 8 -3.95 11.24 -2.98
CA VAL A 8 -2.49 11.42 -3.16
C VAL A 8 -2.09 11.85 -4.57
N VAL A 9 -2.98 11.74 -5.55
CA VAL A 9 -2.65 11.96 -6.97
C VAL A 9 -2.90 13.39 -7.46
N SER A 10 -3.45 14.29 -6.67
CA SER A 10 -3.78 15.66 -7.13
C SER A 10 -2.77 16.74 -6.78
N GLY A 11 -1.54 16.38 -6.43
CA GLY A 11 -0.49 17.35 -6.11
C GLY A 11 0.61 17.38 -7.16
N SER A 12 0.64 18.40 -7.98
CA SER A 12 1.74 18.71 -8.91
C SER A 12 3.09 18.76 -8.17
N GLY A 13 3.97 17.80 -8.45
CA GLY A 13 5.36 17.88 -8.02
C GLY A 13 5.90 16.66 -7.31
N LEU A 14 6.43 15.74 -8.09
CA LEU A 14 7.03 14.48 -7.60
C LEU A 14 8.27 14.65 -6.71
N LEU A 15 8.78 15.86 -6.48
CA LEU A 15 10.03 16.09 -5.75
C LEU A 15 10.04 17.30 -4.81
N GLY A 16 8.93 18.00 -4.57
CA GLY A 16 8.98 19.27 -3.82
C GLY A 16 7.99 19.44 -2.66
N ALA A 17 6.89 18.74 -2.62
CA ALA A 17 5.96 18.75 -1.49
C ALA A 17 6.05 17.39 -0.81
N GLY A 18 6.54 17.36 0.43
CA GLY A 18 6.55 16.14 1.25
C GLY A 18 5.14 15.53 1.24
N TRP A 19 5.06 14.21 1.24
CA TRP A 19 3.80 13.48 1.42
C TRP A 19 3.11 14.02 2.67
N LEU A 20 2.04 14.76 2.46
CA LEU A 20 1.18 15.20 3.55
C LEU A 20 0.23 14.05 3.84
N LEU A 21 0.36 13.49 5.03
CA LEU A 21 -0.67 12.58 5.53
C LEU A 21 -1.97 13.37 5.63
N PRO A 22 -3.09 12.83 5.13
CA PRO A 22 -4.40 13.39 5.45
C PRO A 22 -4.53 13.55 6.96
N ALA A 23 -5.07 14.68 7.42
CA ALA A 23 -5.12 15.02 8.84
C ALA A 23 -5.79 13.93 9.70
N HIS A 24 -6.76 13.20 9.14
CA HIS A 24 -7.44 12.10 9.82
C HIS A 24 -6.60 10.82 9.95
N LEU A 25 -5.49 10.71 9.22
CA LEU A 25 -4.53 9.60 9.29
C LEU A 25 -3.26 9.99 10.03
N ASP A 26 -3.14 11.22 10.53
CA ASP A 26 -1.96 11.66 11.26
C ASP A 26 -2.02 11.14 12.69
N TRP A 27 -1.20 10.15 12.98
CA TRP A 27 -1.03 9.57 14.33
C TRP A 27 -0.07 10.35 15.21
N ARG A 28 0.53 11.44 14.69
CA ARG A 28 1.46 12.28 15.43
C ARG A 28 0.70 13.35 16.19
N PRO A 29 1.12 13.71 17.40
CA PRO A 29 0.57 14.89 18.05
C PRO A 29 0.79 16.15 17.20
N ALA A 30 -0.21 17.00 17.10
CA ALA A 30 -0.10 18.26 16.34
C ALA A 30 0.93 19.21 16.96
N ASP A 31 1.11 19.11 18.27
CA ASP A 31 2.07 19.85 19.06
C ASP A 31 2.46 19.07 20.33
N ASN A 32 3.24 19.66 21.23
CA ASN A 32 3.71 19.03 22.48
C ASN A 32 2.72 19.15 23.65
N THR A 33 1.46 19.48 23.40
CA THR A 33 0.44 19.56 24.47
C THR A 33 -0.11 18.20 24.86
N ALA A 34 -0.57 18.07 26.10
CA ALA A 34 -1.23 16.85 26.56
C ALA A 34 -2.55 16.57 25.78
N GLY A 35 -3.21 17.62 25.31
CA GLY A 35 -4.42 17.51 24.48
C GLY A 35 -4.12 16.90 23.12
N ALA A 36 -3.08 17.38 22.44
CA ALA A 36 -2.64 16.82 21.15
C ALA A 36 -2.17 15.36 21.28
N ALA A 37 -1.42 15.04 22.32
CA ALA A 37 -1.01 13.68 22.62
C ALA A 37 -2.22 12.74 22.83
N LYS A 38 -3.22 13.18 23.59
CA LYS A 38 -4.45 12.41 23.81
C LYS A 38 -5.23 12.19 22.52
N ALA A 39 -5.32 13.21 21.65
CA ALA A 39 -5.99 13.09 20.35
C ALA A 39 -5.26 12.10 19.42
N ALA A 40 -3.93 12.13 19.36
CA ALA A 40 -3.12 11.19 18.60
C ALA A 40 -3.31 9.74 19.09
N TRP A 41 -3.29 9.51 20.39
CA TRP A 41 -3.57 8.20 20.98
C TRP A 41 -5.01 7.72 20.69
N ALA A 42 -5.99 8.59 20.72
CA ALA A 42 -7.37 8.23 20.36
C ALA A 42 -7.49 7.80 18.89
N ALA A 43 -6.73 8.43 17.99
CA ALA A 43 -6.65 8.01 16.60
C ALA A 43 -5.97 6.62 16.44
N ILE A 44 -4.85 6.40 17.13
CA ILE A 44 -4.14 5.12 17.13
C ILE A 44 -5.05 4.00 17.67
N ASN A 45 -5.74 4.22 18.76
CA ASN A 45 -6.63 3.21 19.36
C ASN A 45 -7.76 2.82 18.42
N ARG A 46 -8.39 3.77 17.72
CA ARG A 46 -9.42 3.44 16.71
C ARG A 46 -8.89 2.55 15.59
N GLU A 47 -7.67 2.83 15.12
CA GLU A 47 -7.04 1.97 14.10
C GLU A 47 -6.70 0.59 14.65
N LEU A 48 -6.30 0.49 15.93
CA LEU A 48 -6.03 -0.79 16.56
C LEU A 48 -7.32 -1.60 16.75
N ASP A 49 -8.43 -0.96 17.13
CA ASP A 49 -9.73 -1.60 17.24
C ASP A 49 -10.18 -2.15 15.87
N GLU A 50 -10.09 -1.34 14.80
CA GLU A 50 -10.37 -1.78 13.43
C GLU A 50 -9.49 -2.96 13.00
N LEU A 51 -8.21 -2.97 13.37
CA LEU A 51 -7.31 -4.09 13.06
C LEU A 51 -7.67 -5.37 13.83
N VAL A 52 -8.20 -5.25 15.04
CA VAL A 52 -8.71 -6.39 15.81
C VAL A 52 -9.95 -6.96 15.12
N ASP A 53 -10.90 -6.13 14.73
CA ASP A 53 -12.10 -6.55 13.99
C ASP A 53 -11.73 -7.27 12.69
N LEU A 54 -10.82 -6.67 11.89
CA LEU A 54 -10.32 -7.32 10.66
C LEU A 54 -9.57 -8.62 10.92
N MET A 55 -8.89 -8.72 12.07
CA MET A 55 -8.22 -9.96 12.47
C MET A 55 -9.21 -11.07 12.76
N GLU A 56 -10.31 -10.76 13.43
CA GLU A 56 -11.34 -11.73 13.81
C GLU A 56 -12.20 -12.13 12.60
N ASP A 57 -12.61 -11.17 11.79
CA ASP A 57 -13.58 -11.39 10.71
C ASP A 57 -12.93 -11.86 9.40
N ASP A 58 -11.79 -11.29 9.03
CA ASP A 58 -11.24 -11.43 7.68
C ASP A 58 -9.94 -12.25 7.59
N ARG A 59 -9.17 -12.36 8.67
CA ARG A 59 -7.86 -13.01 8.63
C ARG A 59 -7.90 -14.42 8.04
N ALA A 60 -8.83 -15.24 8.48
CA ALA A 60 -8.93 -16.63 8.03
C ALA A 60 -9.14 -16.74 6.52
N ARG A 61 -9.92 -15.82 5.95
CA ARG A 61 -10.23 -15.74 4.53
C ARG A 61 -9.03 -15.40 3.68
N TYR A 62 -8.17 -14.51 4.16
CA TYR A 62 -7.07 -13.95 3.35
C TYR A 62 -5.68 -14.48 3.74
N THR A 63 -5.57 -15.38 4.72
CA THR A 63 -4.27 -15.88 5.19
C THR A 63 -3.46 -16.55 4.10
N ALA A 64 -4.05 -17.43 3.30
CA ALA A 64 -3.34 -18.14 2.23
C ALA A 64 -2.79 -17.17 1.18
N GLU A 65 -3.63 -16.23 0.73
CA GLU A 65 -3.21 -15.20 -0.21
C GLU A 65 -2.12 -14.29 0.36
N SER A 66 -2.23 -13.91 1.63
CA SER A 66 -1.24 -13.05 2.30
C SER A 66 0.12 -13.73 2.39
N ILE A 67 0.15 -15.06 2.65
CA ILE A 67 1.39 -15.84 2.69
C ILE A 67 2.03 -15.90 1.30
N GLU A 68 1.23 -16.16 0.28
CA GLU A 68 1.71 -16.21 -1.11
C GLU A 68 2.26 -14.85 -1.57
N GLN A 69 1.60 -13.75 -1.20
CA GLN A 69 2.03 -12.40 -1.55
C GLN A 69 3.24 -11.91 -0.73
N ALA A 70 3.57 -12.54 0.38
CA ALA A 70 4.63 -12.06 1.26
C ALA A 70 5.94 -11.77 0.52
N ASP A 71 6.30 -12.63 -0.43
CA ASP A 71 7.50 -12.51 -1.26
C ASP A 71 7.19 -12.44 -2.77
N GLY A 72 5.92 -12.46 -3.15
CA GLY A 72 5.49 -12.74 -4.53
C GLY A 72 4.59 -11.71 -5.22
N ILE A 73 4.55 -10.44 -4.79
CA ILE A 73 3.70 -9.41 -5.42
C ILE A 73 3.76 -9.40 -6.96
N PRO A 74 4.94 -9.45 -7.61
CA PRO A 74 5.00 -9.45 -9.07
C PRO A 74 4.31 -10.63 -9.71
N SER A 75 4.31 -11.79 -9.05
CA SER A 75 3.74 -13.03 -9.58
C SER A 75 2.24 -12.90 -9.85
N TYR A 76 1.50 -12.17 -9.02
CA TYR A 76 0.08 -11.90 -9.22
C TYR A 76 -0.17 -11.14 -10.52
N PHE A 77 0.62 -10.11 -10.79
CA PHE A 77 0.51 -9.35 -12.04
C PHE A 77 0.92 -10.19 -13.24
N MET A 78 1.96 -11.02 -13.12
CA MET A 78 2.39 -11.91 -14.20
C MET A 78 1.32 -12.94 -14.53
N HIS A 79 0.69 -13.56 -13.52
CA HIS A 79 -0.40 -14.51 -13.73
C HIS A 79 -1.63 -13.83 -14.35
N LEU A 80 -2.05 -12.68 -13.83
CA LEU A 80 -3.20 -11.93 -14.36
C LEU A 80 -3.01 -11.57 -15.83
N LEU A 81 -1.82 -11.16 -16.21
CA LEU A 81 -1.52 -10.73 -17.58
C LEU A 81 -1.08 -11.87 -18.50
N GLY A 82 -0.96 -13.11 -17.99
CA GLY A 82 -0.41 -14.24 -18.72
C GLY A 82 0.99 -13.93 -19.23
N ILE A 83 1.85 -13.41 -18.34
CA ILE A 83 3.23 -13.03 -18.66
C ILE A 83 4.13 -14.22 -18.34
N ASP A 84 4.90 -14.61 -19.35
CA ASP A 84 6.06 -15.48 -19.20
C ASP A 84 7.29 -14.84 -19.86
N SER A 85 8.45 -15.35 -19.51
CA SER A 85 9.73 -14.82 -20.02
C SER A 85 9.91 -15.02 -21.53
N ALA A 86 9.20 -15.95 -22.13
CA ALA A 86 9.27 -16.22 -23.57
C ALA A 86 8.30 -15.33 -24.36
N GLY A 87 7.07 -15.14 -23.87
CA GLY A 87 6.04 -14.42 -24.60
C GLY A 87 6.05 -12.91 -24.41
N LYS A 88 6.40 -12.43 -23.20
CA LYS A 88 6.35 -11.00 -22.84
C LYS A 88 7.54 -10.55 -21.99
N PRO A 89 8.78 -10.73 -22.45
CA PRO A 89 9.98 -10.49 -21.64
C PRO A 89 10.12 -9.03 -21.19
N PHE A 90 9.73 -8.07 -22.03
CA PHE A 90 9.83 -6.65 -21.68
C PHE A 90 8.81 -6.24 -20.61
N THR A 91 7.62 -6.82 -20.62
CA THR A 91 6.62 -6.54 -19.58
C THR A 91 7.05 -7.15 -18.24
N GLU A 92 7.61 -8.37 -18.26
CA GLU A 92 8.21 -8.96 -17.07
C GLU A 92 9.33 -8.09 -16.51
N GLN A 93 10.25 -7.65 -17.37
CA GLN A 93 11.35 -6.78 -16.97
C GLN A 93 10.84 -5.45 -16.39
N LEU A 94 9.80 -4.87 -16.99
CA LEU A 94 9.18 -3.65 -16.48
C LEU A 94 8.63 -3.83 -15.05
N ILE A 95 7.92 -4.94 -14.79
CA ILE A 95 7.40 -5.27 -13.45
C ILE A 95 8.54 -5.44 -12.45
N ARG A 96 9.62 -6.12 -12.83
CA ARG A 96 10.79 -6.30 -11.96
C ARG A 96 11.50 -4.97 -11.65
N CYS A 97 11.64 -4.09 -12.64
CA CYS A 97 12.16 -2.74 -12.44
C CYS A 97 11.25 -1.90 -11.53
N ALA A 98 9.93 -1.99 -11.73
CA ALA A 98 8.96 -1.32 -10.88
C ALA A 98 9.06 -1.79 -9.42
N LEU A 99 9.21 -3.10 -9.20
CA LEU A 99 9.43 -3.64 -7.86
C LEU A 99 10.69 -3.06 -7.21
N ALA A 100 11.80 -3.00 -7.93
CA ALA A 100 13.06 -2.48 -7.41
C ALA A 100 12.96 -0.99 -7.05
N ILE A 101 12.43 -0.17 -7.96
CA ILE A 101 12.24 1.27 -7.76
C ILE A 101 11.23 1.52 -6.64
N GLY A 102 10.10 0.81 -6.65
CA GLY A 102 9.07 0.95 -5.65
C GLY A 102 9.55 0.57 -4.24
N ASN A 103 10.41 -0.45 -4.13
CA ASN A 103 11.04 -0.81 -2.86
C ASN A 103 11.90 0.32 -2.31
N LEU A 104 12.72 0.97 -3.14
CA LEU A 104 13.49 2.13 -2.71
C LEU A 104 12.59 3.27 -2.25
N ALA A 105 11.54 3.58 -3.01
CA ALA A 105 10.63 4.66 -2.71
C ALA A 105 9.88 4.44 -1.38
N HIS A 106 9.21 3.29 -1.22
CA HIS A 106 8.44 3.05 0.00
C HIS A 106 9.31 2.94 1.24
N MET A 107 10.54 2.41 1.12
CA MET A 107 11.50 2.35 2.22
C MET A 107 12.00 3.74 2.62
N HIS A 108 12.21 4.65 1.66
CA HIS A 108 12.51 6.04 1.94
C HIS A 108 11.41 6.67 2.82
N TYR A 109 10.14 6.56 2.40
CA TYR A 109 9.03 7.11 3.18
C TYR A 109 8.83 6.43 4.53
N LYS A 110 9.06 5.12 4.65
CA LYS A 110 9.09 4.44 5.94
C LYS A 110 10.11 5.06 6.89
N GLY A 111 11.29 5.41 6.37
CA GLY A 111 12.33 6.10 7.13
C GLY A 111 11.91 7.51 7.57
N GLN A 112 11.12 8.22 6.75
CA GLN A 112 10.58 9.55 7.08
C GLN A 112 9.50 9.48 8.16
N PHE A 113 8.53 8.59 8.00
CA PHE A 113 7.38 8.53 8.89
C PHE A 113 7.66 7.77 10.19
N ARG A 114 8.52 6.75 10.18
CA ARG A 114 8.94 5.95 11.34
C ARG A 114 7.78 5.43 12.17
N ARG A 115 6.65 5.11 11.56
CA ARG A 115 5.48 4.65 12.29
C ARG A 115 5.75 3.31 12.96
N VAL A 116 5.46 3.22 14.26
CA VAL A 116 5.54 1.98 15.04
C VAL A 116 4.52 0.97 14.49
N ARG A 117 4.88 -0.31 14.53
CA ARG A 117 3.98 -1.35 14.05
C ARG A 117 2.83 -1.58 15.02
N PRO A 118 1.61 -1.79 14.50
CA PRO A 118 0.44 -2.06 15.34
C PRO A 118 0.64 -3.21 16.33
N SER A 119 1.28 -4.30 15.91
CA SER A 119 1.57 -5.45 16.76
C SER A 119 2.55 -5.15 17.92
N THR A 120 3.31 -4.07 17.85
CA THR A 120 4.15 -3.59 18.98
C THR A 120 3.30 -2.85 20.02
N LEU A 121 2.25 -2.16 19.58
CA LEU A 121 1.33 -1.42 20.43
C LEU A 121 0.22 -2.32 21.00
N CYS A 122 -0.23 -3.28 20.22
CA CYS A 122 -1.24 -4.28 20.57
C CYS A 122 -0.72 -5.68 20.23
N PRO A 123 0.01 -6.34 21.16
CA PRO A 123 0.56 -7.68 20.92
C PRO A 123 -0.49 -8.75 20.60
N GLY A 124 -1.75 -8.54 21.02
CA GLY A 124 -2.87 -9.43 20.73
C GLY A 124 -3.21 -9.55 19.24
N LEU A 125 -2.73 -8.65 18.38
CA LEU A 125 -2.94 -8.73 16.93
C LEU A 125 -2.24 -9.93 16.28
N VAL A 126 -1.23 -10.51 16.89
CA VAL A 126 -0.50 -11.71 16.47
C VAL A 126 -0.42 -11.84 14.93
N PRO A 127 0.51 -11.15 14.25
CA PRO A 127 0.62 -11.22 12.79
C PRO A 127 0.82 -12.67 12.32
N PRO A 128 0.27 -13.09 11.17
CA PRO A 128 0.35 -14.47 10.69
C PRO A 128 1.78 -14.90 10.32
N PHE A 129 2.66 -13.96 10.10
CA PHE A 129 4.11 -14.15 9.94
C PHE A 129 4.84 -13.03 10.66
N GLY A 130 6.10 -13.28 11.04
CA GLY A 130 6.89 -12.34 11.84
C GLY A 130 6.91 -10.93 11.23
N PRO A 131 6.66 -9.89 12.03
CA PRO A 131 6.62 -8.53 11.52
C PRO A 131 8.00 -8.12 11.00
N PRO A 132 8.06 -7.51 9.81
CA PRO A 132 9.32 -6.97 9.30
C PRO A 132 9.92 -5.92 10.24
N ARG A 133 11.24 -5.80 10.27
CA ARG A 133 11.96 -4.88 11.17
C ARG A 133 11.79 -3.39 10.81
N HIS A 134 11.33 -3.09 9.59
CA HIS A 134 11.13 -1.70 9.15
C HIS A 134 9.78 -1.13 9.64
N PRO A 135 9.62 0.21 9.68
CA PRO A 135 8.40 0.89 10.10
C PRO A 135 7.14 0.45 9.35
N ALA A 136 5.97 0.66 9.95
CA ALA A 136 4.70 0.18 9.41
C ALA A 136 4.24 0.94 8.17
N PHE A 137 4.40 2.27 8.14
CA PHE A 137 3.83 3.14 7.11
C PHE A 137 4.90 3.78 6.20
N PRO A 138 4.61 3.91 4.87
CA PRO A 138 3.47 3.34 4.14
C PRO A 138 3.51 1.82 4.06
N SER A 139 2.35 1.17 3.79
CA SER A 139 2.32 -0.26 3.51
C SER A 139 3.12 -0.58 2.25
N GLY A 140 4.10 -1.48 2.34
CA GLY A 140 4.90 -1.88 1.18
C GLY A 140 4.05 -2.55 0.10
N HIS A 141 3.20 -3.49 0.48
CA HIS A 141 2.32 -4.20 -0.47
C HIS A 141 1.32 -3.26 -1.15
N ALA A 142 0.66 -2.37 -0.39
CA ALA A 142 -0.26 -1.40 -0.98
C ALA A 142 0.47 -0.45 -1.94
N PHE A 143 1.64 0.06 -1.56
CA PHE A 143 2.44 0.94 -2.41
C PHE A 143 2.88 0.25 -3.70
N LEU A 144 3.49 -0.93 -3.58
CA LEU A 144 4.01 -1.68 -4.73
C LEU A 144 2.90 -2.15 -5.66
N GLY A 145 1.80 -2.66 -5.09
CA GLY A 145 0.65 -3.10 -5.88
C GLY A 145 0.07 -1.97 -6.73
N HIS A 146 -0.14 -0.79 -6.13
CA HIS A 146 -0.63 0.37 -6.87
C HIS A 146 0.38 0.90 -7.89
N PHE A 147 1.65 0.98 -7.51
CA PHE A 147 2.69 1.47 -8.40
C PHE A 147 2.82 0.59 -9.64
N ILE A 148 2.85 -0.75 -9.48
CA ILE A 148 2.90 -1.69 -10.59
C ILE A 148 1.62 -1.62 -11.43
N ALA A 149 0.45 -1.57 -10.78
CA ALA A 149 -0.83 -1.47 -11.50
C ALA A 149 -0.89 -0.21 -12.37
N LEU A 150 -0.56 0.95 -11.82
CA LEU A 150 -0.55 2.22 -12.57
C LEU A 150 0.44 2.17 -13.74
N LEU A 151 1.65 1.63 -13.52
CA LEU A 151 2.64 1.49 -14.58
C LEU A 151 2.17 0.55 -15.70
N LEU A 152 1.48 -0.54 -15.36
CA LEU A 152 0.93 -1.46 -16.35
C LEU A 152 -0.21 -0.84 -17.17
N LEU A 153 -0.99 0.06 -16.59
CA LEU A 153 -2.04 0.80 -17.30
C LEU A 153 -1.49 1.76 -18.36
N GLU A 154 -0.24 2.21 -18.24
CA GLU A 154 0.44 3.00 -19.27
C GLU A 154 0.80 2.16 -20.51
N ILE A 155 0.80 0.83 -20.41
CA ILE A 155 1.05 -0.04 -21.56
C ILE A 155 -0.17 -0.02 -22.48
N LYS A 156 0.03 0.40 -23.72
CA LYS A 156 -1.04 0.44 -24.72
C LYS A 156 -1.75 -0.91 -24.85
N GLY A 157 -3.07 -0.87 -24.68
CA GLY A 157 -3.95 -2.03 -24.83
C GLY A 157 -4.10 -2.90 -23.56
N VAL A 158 -3.38 -2.64 -22.46
CA VAL A 158 -3.60 -3.35 -21.19
C VAL A 158 -4.96 -2.93 -20.61
N ALA A 159 -5.20 -1.65 -20.49
CA ALA A 159 -6.47 -1.12 -19.98
C ALA A 159 -7.67 -1.63 -20.80
N ASP A 160 -7.58 -1.56 -22.15
CA ASP A 160 -8.63 -1.99 -23.05
C ASP A 160 -8.89 -3.51 -22.95
N ARG A 161 -7.83 -4.31 -22.88
CA ARG A 161 -7.94 -5.78 -22.84
C ARG A 161 -8.58 -6.32 -21.56
N TYR A 162 -8.31 -5.66 -20.42
CA TYR A 162 -8.79 -6.13 -19.12
C TYR A 162 -10.00 -5.34 -18.61
N GLY A 163 -10.54 -4.40 -19.39
CA GLY A 163 -11.64 -3.55 -18.98
C GLY A 163 -11.30 -2.63 -17.79
N ILE A 164 -10.00 -2.40 -17.58
CA ILE A 164 -9.49 -1.60 -16.49
C ILE A 164 -9.20 -0.20 -17.04
N GLY A 165 -9.77 0.83 -16.45
CA GLY A 165 -9.49 2.20 -16.90
C GLY A 165 -10.73 3.00 -17.23
N LEU A 166 -11.89 2.40 -17.03
CA LEU A 166 -13.14 3.15 -17.04
C LEU A 166 -13.66 3.23 -15.60
N LEU A 167 -13.89 4.42 -15.11
CA LEU A 167 -14.69 4.64 -13.92
C LEU A 167 -16.13 4.17 -14.20
N PRO A 168 -16.94 3.87 -13.15
CA PRO A 168 -18.33 3.44 -13.34
C PRO A 168 -19.19 4.39 -14.19
N ASP A 169 -18.78 5.64 -14.34
CA ASP A 169 -19.38 6.67 -15.19
C ASP A 169 -18.86 6.69 -16.64
N GLY A 170 -17.95 5.77 -16.99
CA GLY A 170 -17.37 5.66 -18.33
C GLY A 170 -16.19 6.61 -18.59
N THR A 171 -15.76 7.41 -17.61
CA THR A 171 -14.56 8.25 -17.75
C THR A 171 -13.29 7.40 -17.67
N LYS A 172 -12.28 7.72 -18.48
CA LYS A 172 -10.97 7.07 -18.38
C LYS A 172 -10.26 7.54 -17.12
N LEU A 173 -9.65 6.60 -16.42
CA LEU A 173 -8.63 6.92 -15.42
C LEU A 173 -7.48 7.62 -16.17
N GLY A 174 -7.39 8.94 -16.01
CA GLY A 174 -6.33 9.76 -16.57
C GLY A 174 -5.09 9.80 -15.70
#